data_55b9ab69e0d0dac5bbc9cac8d27bd9a5
#
_entry.id   55b9ab69e0d0dac5bbc9cac8d27bd9a5
#
_cell.length_a   1.000
_cell.length_b   1.000
_cell.length_c   1.000
_cell.angle_alpha   90.00
_cell.angle_beta   90.00
_cell.angle_gamma   90.00
#
_symmetry.space_group_name_H-M   'P 1'
#
loop_
_entity.id
_entity.type
_entity.pdbx_description
1 polymer ?
#
loop_
_entity_poly.entity_id
_entity_poly.type
_entity_poly.pdbx_seq_one_letter_code
_entity_poly.pdbx_strand_id
1 'polypeptide(L)'
;MASTIGIVSLSSGIIGEDFVKHEVDLGVQRLKDLGLNPIFLPHSLKGLDFIKEHPEARAEDLIQAFSNDSIDMILCAIGGDDTYRLLPHLFENDQLQKVIKQKIFLGFSDSTMNHLMLHKLGIKTFYGQSFLADICELDKEMLPYSRHYFKELIETGKISEIRPSNVWYEERTD
;
A
#
# COMPACT_ATOMS: atom_id res chain seq x y z
N MET A 1 13.59 -2.55 11.49
CA MET A 1 12.28 -3.24 11.49
C MET A 1 11.18 -2.22 11.36
N ALA A 2 10.29 -2.39 10.41
CA ALA A 2 9.08 -1.57 10.36
C ALA A 2 8.19 -1.91 11.56
N SER A 3 7.62 -0.89 12.20
CA SER A 3 6.69 -1.06 13.33
C SER A 3 5.32 -0.44 13.04
N THR A 4 5.28 0.65 12.28
CA THR A 4 4.04 1.31 11.89
C THR A 4 3.91 1.34 10.37
N ILE A 5 2.77 0.88 9.88
CA ILE A 5 2.46 0.81 8.46
C ILE A 5 1.28 1.73 8.15
N GLY A 6 1.53 2.71 7.27
CA GLY A 6 0.50 3.61 6.75
C GLY A 6 -0.17 3.00 5.51
N ILE A 7 -1.48 2.82 5.55
CA ILE A 7 -2.26 2.30 4.43
C ILE A 7 -2.86 3.47 3.67
N VAL A 8 -2.63 3.51 2.35
CA VAL A 8 -3.03 4.60 1.45
C VAL A 8 -3.87 4.10 0.28
N SER A 9 -4.97 4.76 -0.01
CA SER A 9 -5.80 4.54 -1.21
C SER A 9 -5.43 5.55 -2.29
N LEU A 10 -4.36 5.25 -3.06
CA LEU A 10 -3.83 6.17 -4.07
C LEU A 10 -4.52 6.05 -5.44
N SER A 11 -5.29 4.99 -5.66
CA SER A 11 -5.99 4.71 -6.91
C SER A 11 -7.45 4.38 -6.66
N SER A 12 -7.77 3.19 -6.14
CA SER A 12 -9.14 2.80 -5.81
C SER A 12 -9.43 2.97 -4.32
N GLY A 13 -10.64 3.44 -4.00
CA GLY A 13 -11.15 3.61 -2.64
C GLY A 13 -11.93 2.40 -2.10
N ILE A 14 -11.84 1.25 -2.75
CA ILE A 14 -12.67 0.08 -2.44
C ILE A 14 -12.59 -0.38 -0.99
N ILE A 15 -11.44 -0.19 -0.31
CA ILE A 15 -11.29 -0.58 1.10
C ILE A 15 -12.17 0.27 2.06
N GLY A 16 -12.78 1.35 1.57
CA GLY A 16 -13.73 2.16 2.32
C GLY A 16 -15.18 1.71 2.17
N GLU A 17 -15.45 0.69 1.35
CA GLU A 17 -16.80 0.20 1.10
C GLU A 17 -17.22 -0.85 2.14
N ASP A 18 -18.49 -0.82 2.53
CA ASP A 18 -19.03 -1.73 3.54
C ASP A 18 -18.91 -3.21 3.17
N PHE A 19 -19.01 -3.53 1.88
CA PHE A 19 -18.99 -4.92 1.42
C PHE A 19 -17.61 -5.60 1.56
N VAL A 20 -16.50 -4.85 1.64
CA VAL A 20 -15.15 -5.40 1.89
C VAL A 20 -14.67 -5.19 3.33
N LYS A 21 -15.52 -4.63 4.20
CA LYS A 21 -15.13 -4.33 5.57
C LYS A 21 -14.58 -5.54 6.33
N HIS A 22 -15.16 -6.71 6.12
CA HIS A 22 -14.72 -7.96 6.75
C HIS A 22 -13.31 -8.36 6.32
N GLU A 23 -12.93 -8.12 5.06
CA GLU A 23 -11.58 -8.34 4.54
C GLU A 23 -10.59 -7.35 5.15
N VAL A 24 -10.98 -6.08 5.23
CA VAL A 24 -10.17 -5.03 5.86
C VAL A 24 -9.90 -5.36 7.33
N ASP A 25 -10.93 -5.78 8.08
CA ASP A 25 -10.79 -6.18 9.48
C ASP A 25 -9.82 -7.39 9.63
N LEU A 26 -9.91 -8.38 8.72
CA LEU A 26 -8.99 -9.52 8.66
C LEU A 26 -7.55 -9.07 8.38
N GLY A 27 -7.35 -8.19 7.40
CA GLY A 27 -6.03 -7.66 7.06
C GLY A 27 -5.39 -6.87 8.20
N VAL A 28 -6.18 -6.05 8.89
CA VAL A 28 -5.72 -5.31 10.09
C VAL A 28 -5.26 -6.29 11.18
N GLN A 29 -6.02 -7.36 11.42
CA GLN A 29 -5.64 -8.37 12.42
C GLN A 29 -4.32 -9.05 12.04
N ARG A 30 -4.16 -9.46 10.78
CA ARG A 30 -2.93 -10.10 10.27
C ARG A 30 -1.71 -9.21 10.39
N LEU A 31 -1.83 -7.91 10.11
CA LEU A 31 -0.73 -6.96 10.31
C LEU A 31 -0.35 -6.87 11.79
N LYS A 32 -1.32 -6.84 12.69
CA LYS A 32 -1.07 -6.86 14.15
C LYS A 32 -0.40 -8.17 14.61
N ASP A 33 -0.82 -9.30 14.07
CA ASP A 33 -0.23 -10.62 14.37
C ASP A 33 1.23 -10.71 13.87
N LEU A 34 1.59 -9.92 12.85
CA LEU A 34 2.98 -9.75 12.40
C LEU A 34 3.77 -8.69 13.21
N GLY A 35 3.17 -8.15 14.28
CA GLY A 35 3.81 -7.17 15.15
C GLY A 35 3.79 -5.73 14.60
N LEU A 36 2.96 -5.45 13.59
CA LEU A 36 2.82 -4.13 13.00
C LEU A 36 1.66 -3.35 13.62
N ASN A 37 1.78 -2.03 13.61
CA ASN A 37 0.71 -1.10 13.93
C ASN A 37 0.14 -0.49 12.64
N PRO A 38 -0.96 -1.02 12.06
CA PRO A 38 -1.55 -0.45 10.86
C PRO A 38 -2.33 0.83 11.20
N ILE A 39 -2.11 1.87 10.40
CA ILE A 39 -2.88 3.11 10.43
C ILE A 39 -3.37 3.43 9.02
N PHE A 40 -4.64 3.77 8.88
CA PHE A 40 -5.19 4.29 7.63
C PHE A 40 -4.94 5.80 7.56
N LEU A 41 -4.46 6.28 6.42
CA LEU A 41 -4.35 7.72 6.19
C LEU A 41 -5.78 8.33 6.12
N PRO A 42 -5.93 9.63 6.37
CA PRO A 42 -7.23 10.26 6.62
C PRO A 42 -8.31 9.99 5.57
N HIS A 43 -7.91 9.84 4.31
CA HIS A 43 -8.86 9.66 3.20
C HIS A 43 -8.97 8.21 2.73
N SER A 44 -8.11 7.30 3.21
CA SER A 44 -7.99 5.93 2.68
C SER A 44 -9.27 5.10 2.77
N LEU A 45 -10.15 5.39 3.75
CA LEU A 45 -11.42 4.68 3.96
C LEU A 45 -12.66 5.50 3.53
N LYS A 46 -12.50 6.47 2.63
CA LYS A 46 -13.59 7.35 2.20
C LYS A 46 -14.50 6.75 1.10
N GLY A 47 -14.18 5.57 0.60
CA GLY A 47 -14.96 4.89 -0.42
C GLY A 47 -14.59 5.26 -1.86
N LEU A 48 -15.17 4.50 -2.81
CA LEU A 48 -14.85 4.56 -4.24
C LEU A 48 -15.09 5.95 -4.83
N ASP A 49 -16.27 6.52 -4.61
CA ASP A 49 -16.66 7.79 -5.20
C ASP A 49 -15.76 8.94 -4.72
N PHE A 50 -15.54 9.02 -3.41
CA PHE A 50 -14.68 10.06 -2.85
C PHE A 50 -13.25 9.97 -3.41
N ILE A 51 -12.65 8.79 -3.38
CA ILE A 51 -11.27 8.61 -3.87
C ILE A 51 -11.16 8.92 -5.36
N LYS A 52 -12.14 8.57 -6.17
CA LYS A 52 -12.17 8.88 -7.59
C LYS A 52 -12.30 10.40 -7.86
N GLU A 53 -13.12 11.08 -7.08
CA GLU A 53 -13.40 12.51 -7.29
C GLU A 53 -12.32 13.44 -6.72
N HIS A 54 -11.52 12.97 -5.72
CA HIS A 54 -10.57 13.76 -4.96
C HIS A 54 -9.12 13.28 -5.09
N PRO A 55 -8.47 13.44 -6.28
CA PRO A 55 -7.05 13.11 -6.43
C PRO A 55 -6.14 13.95 -5.52
N GLU A 56 -6.53 15.17 -5.17
CA GLU A 56 -5.82 16.04 -4.21
C GLU A 56 -5.76 15.40 -2.82
N ALA A 57 -6.86 14.83 -2.33
CA ALA A 57 -6.93 14.18 -1.02
C ALA A 57 -6.03 12.92 -0.97
N ARG A 58 -5.98 12.16 -2.07
CA ARG A 58 -5.06 11.02 -2.21
C ARG A 58 -3.59 11.46 -2.16
N ALA A 59 -3.28 12.57 -2.82
CA ALA A 59 -1.94 13.16 -2.79
C ALA A 59 -1.57 13.66 -1.40
N GLU A 60 -2.50 14.31 -0.68
CA GLU A 60 -2.32 14.72 0.72
C GLU A 60 -1.99 13.53 1.62
N ASP A 61 -2.70 12.40 1.48
CA ASP A 61 -2.41 11.18 2.22
C ASP A 61 -0.97 10.68 1.97
N LEU A 62 -0.51 10.69 0.72
CA LEU A 62 0.85 10.28 0.40
C LEU A 62 1.90 11.25 0.99
N ILE A 63 1.66 12.56 0.89
CA ILE A 63 2.52 13.59 1.50
C ILE A 63 2.57 13.40 3.02
N GLN A 64 1.41 13.19 3.65
CA GLN A 64 1.33 12.95 5.10
C GLN A 64 2.05 11.66 5.50
N ALA A 65 1.90 10.59 4.72
CA ALA A 65 2.59 9.32 5.00
C ALA A 65 4.12 9.47 4.95
N PHE A 66 4.65 10.29 4.05
CA PHE A 66 6.09 10.58 4.00
C PHE A 66 6.55 11.53 5.10
N SER A 67 5.76 12.56 5.42
CA SER A 67 6.12 13.56 6.45
C SER A 67 6.04 13.02 7.87
N ASN A 68 5.18 12.05 8.15
CA ASN A 68 4.99 11.50 9.49
C ASN A 68 6.12 10.52 9.86
N ASP A 69 6.98 10.94 10.81
CA ASP A 69 8.12 10.14 11.27
C ASP A 69 7.76 8.83 11.98
N SER A 70 6.52 8.71 12.46
CA SER A 70 6.06 7.47 13.09
C SER A 70 5.68 6.37 12.08
N ILE A 71 5.56 6.70 10.80
CA ILE A 71 5.28 5.73 9.74
C ILE A 71 6.60 5.23 9.15
N ASP A 72 6.85 3.93 9.28
CA ASP A 72 8.05 3.29 8.75
C ASP A 72 7.86 2.76 7.32
N MET A 73 6.64 2.34 7.01
CA MET A 73 6.27 1.71 5.75
C MET A 73 4.95 2.29 5.22
N ILE A 74 4.86 2.44 3.92
CA ILE A 74 3.65 2.85 3.20
C ILE A 74 3.20 1.66 2.33
N LEU A 75 1.97 1.22 2.53
CA LEU A 75 1.35 0.12 1.79
C LEU A 75 0.16 0.65 1.00
N CYS A 76 0.18 0.43 -0.32
CA CYS A 76 -0.97 0.73 -1.15
C CYS A 76 -2.14 -0.21 -0.79
N ALA A 77 -3.34 0.35 -0.66
CA ALA A 77 -4.55 -0.42 -0.37
C ALA A 77 -4.84 -1.44 -1.48
N ILE A 78 -4.83 -0.97 -2.70
CA ILE A 78 -4.99 -1.75 -3.93
C ILE A 78 -4.55 -0.89 -5.12
N GLY A 79 -4.50 -1.48 -6.31
CA GLY A 79 -4.38 -0.76 -7.58
C GLY A 79 -5.66 -0.03 -7.99
N GLY A 80 -5.85 0.16 -9.28
CA GLY A 80 -6.96 0.87 -9.92
C GLY A 80 -6.58 1.28 -11.32
N ASP A 81 -6.92 2.52 -11.73
CA ASP A 81 -6.72 2.97 -13.11
C ASP A 81 -6.36 4.45 -13.30
N ASP A 82 -6.29 5.26 -12.24
CA ASP A 82 -6.17 6.71 -12.39
C ASP A 82 -5.19 7.42 -11.43
N THR A 83 -4.27 6.67 -10.80
CA THR A 83 -3.32 7.27 -9.84
C THR A 83 -2.39 8.30 -10.48
N TYR A 84 -2.26 8.32 -11.82
CA TYR A 84 -1.54 9.39 -12.54
C TYR A 84 -2.09 10.79 -12.26
N ARG A 85 -3.37 10.91 -11.88
CA ARG A 85 -4.02 12.18 -11.53
C ARG A 85 -3.42 12.86 -10.29
N LEU A 86 -2.63 12.13 -9.50
CA LEU A 86 -1.91 12.68 -8.36
C LEU A 86 -0.71 13.55 -8.78
N LEU A 87 -0.20 13.38 -10.01
CA LEU A 87 1.01 14.06 -10.50
C LEU A 87 1.01 15.58 -10.25
N PRO A 88 -0.02 16.37 -10.66
CA PRO A 88 -0.01 17.81 -10.42
C PRO A 88 0.04 18.15 -8.93
N HIS A 89 -0.73 17.44 -8.09
CA HIS A 89 -0.81 17.69 -6.65
C HIS A 89 0.47 17.35 -5.88
N LEU A 90 1.25 16.39 -6.39
CA LEU A 90 2.50 15.94 -5.77
C LEU A 90 3.71 16.77 -6.19
N PHE A 91 3.73 17.21 -7.47
CA PHE A 91 4.91 17.85 -8.05
C PHE A 91 4.76 19.37 -8.22
N GLU A 92 3.55 19.90 -8.24
CA GLU A 92 3.36 21.35 -8.21
C GLU A 92 3.92 21.91 -6.90
N ASN A 93 4.76 22.95 -7.01
CA ASN A 93 5.45 23.55 -5.88
C ASN A 93 6.29 22.58 -5.05
N ASP A 94 6.76 21.47 -5.64
CA ASP A 94 7.63 20.47 -4.99
C ASP A 94 7.05 19.87 -3.70
N GLN A 95 5.73 19.73 -3.60
CA GLN A 95 5.04 19.30 -2.38
C GLN A 95 5.60 17.98 -1.83
N LEU A 96 5.68 16.95 -2.67
CA LEU A 96 6.23 15.65 -2.25
C LEU A 96 7.75 15.73 -1.99
N GLN A 97 8.50 16.46 -2.83
CA GLN A 97 9.95 16.58 -2.71
C GLN A 97 10.38 17.20 -1.37
N LYS A 98 9.58 18.11 -0.80
CA LYS A 98 9.88 18.75 0.48
C LYS A 98 9.81 17.82 1.69
N VAL A 99 9.02 16.76 1.61
CA VAL A 99 8.75 15.86 2.74
C VAL A 99 9.32 14.45 2.53
N ILE A 100 9.75 14.14 1.30
CA ILE A 100 10.17 12.79 0.94
C ILE A 100 11.44 12.37 1.67
N LYS A 101 11.42 11.17 2.19
CA LYS A 101 12.56 10.50 2.82
C LYS A 101 12.47 9.01 2.56
N GLN A 102 13.58 8.30 2.69
CA GLN A 102 13.58 6.86 2.44
C GLN A 102 12.66 6.15 3.44
N LYS A 103 11.58 5.59 2.92
CA LYS A 103 10.66 4.67 3.60
C LYS A 103 10.38 3.48 2.71
N ILE A 104 9.96 2.38 3.27
CA ILE A 104 9.44 1.26 2.48
C ILE A 104 8.12 1.70 1.85
N PHE A 105 8.04 1.65 0.52
CA PHE A 105 6.80 1.84 -0.24
C PHE A 105 6.53 0.56 -1.01
N LEU A 106 5.35 -0.02 -0.81
CA LEU A 106 4.93 -1.31 -1.38
C LEU A 106 3.56 -1.18 -2.04
N GLY A 107 3.44 -1.71 -3.26
CA GLY A 107 2.23 -1.76 -4.06
C GLY A 107 2.50 -2.33 -5.45
N PHE A 108 1.47 -2.53 -6.25
CA PHE A 108 1.58 -3.01 -7.62
C PHE A 108 0.41 -2.55 -8.50
N SER A 109 0.35 -2.97 -9.77
CA SER A 109 -0.68 -2.62 -10.72
C SER A 109 -0.67 -1.11 -11.02
N ASP A 110 -1.77 -0.39 -10.91
CA ASP A 110 -1.84 1.05 -11.19
C ASP A 110 -0.87 1.87 -10.31
N SER A 111 -0.55 1.41 -9.08
CA SER A 111 0.46 2.06 -8.25
C SER A 111 1.88 2.06 -8.85
N THR A 112 2.08 1.41 -10.02
CA THR A 112 3.31 1.55 -10.82
C THR A 112 3.63 3.01 -11.09
N MET A 113 2.62 3.84 -11.34
CA MET A 113 2.83 5.27 -11.53
C MET A 113 3.40 5.93 -10.27
N ASN A 114 2.97 5.53 -9.09
CA ASN A 114 3.54 6.02 -7.84
C ASN A 114 5.00 5.57 -7.66
N HIS A 115 5.34 4.34 -8.04
CA HIS A 115 6.73 3.87 -8.06
C HIS A 115 7.61 4.73 -8.96
N LEU A 116 7.12 5.09 -10.16
CA LEU A 116 7.85 5.97 -11.08
C LEU A 116 8.01 7.39 -10.53
N MET A 117 6.96 7.94 -9.90
CA MET A 117 7.01 9.24 -9.22
C MET A 117 8.08 9.26 -8.11
N LEU A 118 8.08 8.23 -7.26
CA LEU A 118 9.02 8.09 -6.16
C LEU A 118 10.45 7.83 -6.64
N HIS A 119 10.60 7.02 -7.69
CA HIS A 119 11.90 6.79 -8.34
C HIS A 119 12.51 8.07 -8.90
N LYS A 120 11.70 8.93 -9.54
CA LYS A 120 12.13 10.26 -10.00
C LYS A 120 12.71 11.12 -8.87
N LEU A 121 12.24 10.94 -7.65
CA LEU A 121 12.72 11.62 -6.43
C LEU A 121 13.82 10.85 -5.69
N GLY A 122 14.37 9.78 -6.29
CA GLY A 122 15.47 9.00 -5.74
C GLY A 122 15.08 7.98 -4.66
N ILE A 123 13.80 7.69 -4.49
CA ILE A 123 13.32 6.71 -3.52
C ILE A 123 13.34 5.31 -4.13
N LYS A 124 13.94 4.37 -3.40
CA LYS A 124 13.85 2.95 -3.69
C LYS A 124 12.53 2.40 -3.16
N THR A 125 11.76 1.76 -4.03
CA THR A 125 10.46 1.19 -3.72
C THR A 125 10.44 -0.31 -4.00
N PHE A 126 9.40 -1.01 -3.52
CA PHE A 126 9.22 -2.45 -3.71
C PHE A 126 7.92 -2.69 -4.47
N TYR A 127 8.03 -3.30 -5.65
CA TYR A 127 6.87 -3.67 -6.46
C TYR A 127 6.41 -5.07 -6.09
N GLY A 128 5.13 -5.22 -5.76
CA GLY A 128 4.59 -6.53 -5.40
C GLY A 128 3.24 -6.44 -4.69
N GLN A 129 3.18 -6.75 -3.42
CA GLN A 129 1.95 -6.92 -2.65
C GLN A 129 1.18 -5.62 -2.40
N SER A 130 -0.13 -5.75 -2.17
CA SER A 130 -1.00 -4.69 -1.67
C SER A 130 -1.80 -5.15 -0.45
N PHE A 131 -2.47 -4.21 0.21
CA PHE A 131 -3.21 -4.53 1.42
C PHE A 131 -4.39 -5.47 1.13
N LEU A 132 -5.28 -5.09 0.21
CA LEU A 132 -6.51 -5.86 -0.03
C LEU A 132 -6.24 -7.20 -0.72
N ALA A 133 -5.43 -7.21 -1.79
CA ALA A 133 -5.24 -8.41 -2.60
C ALA A 133 -4.36 -9.48 -1.94
N ASP A 134 -3.47 -9.09 -1.00
CA ASP A 134 -2.51 -10.04 -0.42
C ASP A 134 -2.68 -10.20 1.08
N ILE A 135 -2.76 -9.07 1.82
CA ILE A 135 -2.87 -9.14 3.28
C ILE A 135 -4.27 -9.55 3.71
N CYS A 136 -5.30 -9.05 2.98
CA CYS A 136 -6.71 -9.34 3.28
C CYS A 136 -7.25 -10.60 2.60
N GLU A 137 -6.42 -11.39 1.91
CA GLU A 137 -6.83 -12.62 1.22
C GLU A 137 -7.78 -13.48 2.06
N LEU A 138 -8.94 -13.85 1.48
CA LEU A 138 -10.00 -14.63 2.15
C LEU A 138 -9.63 -16.11 2.27
N ASP A 139 -8.64 -16.40 3.07
CA ASP A 139 -8.27 -17.75 3.47
C ASP A 139 -8.00 -17.76 5.00
N LYS A 140 -7.76 -18.91 5.57
CA LYS A 140 -7.42 -19.07 6.99
C LYS A 140 -6.17 -18.28 7.37
N GLU A 141 -5.20 -18.23 6.47
CA GLU A 141 -3.93 -17.51 6.63
C GLU A 141 -3.58 -16.78 5.33
N MET A 142 -2.65 -15.84 5.40
CA MET A 142 -2.03 -15.31 4.18
C MET A 142 -1.38 -16.44 3.38
N LEU A 143 -1.46 -16.37 2.05
CA LEU A 143 -0.74 -17.30 1.19
C LEU A 143 0.73 -17.39 1.61
N PRO A 144 1.28 -18.59 1.84
CA PRO A 144 2.61 -18.77 2.43
C PRO A 144 3.72 -18.03 1.67
N TYR A 145 3.64 -17.97 0.34
CA TYR A 145 4.59 -17.26 -0.50
C TYR A 145 4.54 -15.75 -0.27
N SER A 146 3.35 -15.16 -0.29
CA SER A 146 3.15 -13.73 -0.03
C SER A 146 3.59 -13.35 1.38
N ARG A 147 3.22 -14.17 2.38
CA ARG A 147 3.61 -13.98 3.78
C ARG A 147 5.12 -14.02 3.98
N HIS A 148 5.82 -14.94 3.31
CA HIS A 148 7.27 -15.08 3.41
C HIS A 148 7.99 -13.79 2.99
N TYR A 149 7.72 -13.27 1.79
CA TYR A 149 8.39 -12.07 1.28
C TYR A 149 7.93 -10.79 1.97
N PHE A 150 6.67 -10.71 2.37
CA PHE A 150 6.20 -9.58 3.19
C PHE A 150 6.94 -9.53 4.53
N LYS A 151 7.08 -10.69 5.19
CA LYS A 151 7.81 -10.80 6.45
C LYS A 151 9.29 -10.44 6.30
N GLU A 152 9.98 -10.95 5.27
CA GLU A 152 11.37 -10.57 4.98
C GLU A 152 11.50 -9.05 4.83
N LEU A 153 10.59 -8.43 4.07
CA LEU A 153 10.62 -6.98 3.84
C LEU A 153 10.43 -6.18 5.12
N ILE A 154 9.46 -6.50 5.96
CA ILE A 154 9.19 -5.74 7.19
C ILE A 154 10.29 -5.93 8.24
N GLU A 155 10.94 -7.10 8.28
CA GLU A 155 12.00 -7.41 9.24
C GLU A 155 13.36 -6.83 8.84
N THR A 156 13.67 -6.83 7.54
CA THR A 156 15.02 -6.52 7.04
C THR A 156 15.10 -5.21 6.23
N GLY A 157 13.96 -4.69 5.78
CA GLY A 157 13.90 -3.53 4.87
C GLY A 157 14.33 -3.83 3.44
N LYS A 158 14.47 -5.10 3.06
CA LYS A 158 14.91 -5.56 1.72
C LYS A 158 14.40 -6.96 1.43
N ILE A 159 14.45 -7.33 0.16
CA ILE A 159 14.22 -8.68 -0.32
C ILE A 159 15.53 -9.11 -1.00
N SER A 160 16.13 -10.18 -0.50
CA SER A 160 17.44 -10.63 -0.96
C SER A 160 17.35 -11.37 -2.29
N GLU A 161 16.38 -12.24 -2.45
CA GLU A 161 16.17 -13.05 -3.65
C GLU A 161 14.68 -13.44 -3.75
N ILE A 162 14.09 -13.29 -4.93
CA ILE A 162 12.74 -13.79 -5.21
C ILE A 162 12.87 -15.10 -5.98
N ARG A 163 12.42 -16.20 -5.38
CA ARG A 163 12.39 -17.52 -5.98
C ARG A 163 10.99 -17.86 -6.48
N PRO A 164 10.86 -18.67 -7.54
CA PRO A 164 9.56 -19.14 -7.99
C PRO A 164 8.80 -19.89 -6.88
N SER A 165 7.48 -19.72 -6.85
CA SER A 165 6.64 -20.58 -6.00
C SER A 165 6.54 -21.98 -6.58
N ASN A 166 6.56 -23.00 -5.71
CA ASN A 166 6.32 -24.40 -6.10
C ASN A 166 4.82 -24.73 -6.22
N VAL A 167 3.97 -23.80 -5.82
CA VAL A 167 2.51 -23.95 -5.86
C VAL A 167 1.89 -22.69 -6.48
N TRP A 168 0.75 -22.87 -7.11
CA TRP A 168 -0.09 -21.82 -7.63
C TRP A 168 -1.54 -22.10 -7.22
N TYR A 169 -2.38 -21.09 -7.26
CA TYR A 169 -3.77 -21.18 -6.83
C TYR A 169 -4.67 -20.80 -8.01
N GLU A 170 -5.77 -21.50 -8.18
CA GLU A 170 -6.80 -21.11 -9.12
C GLU A 170 -7.67 -20.02 -8.52
N GLU A 171 -8.19 -19.15 -9.39
CA GLU A 171 -9.15 -18.14 -8.98
C GLU A 171 -10.41 -18.81 -8.42
N ARG A 172 -10.93 -18.27 -7.34
CA ARG A 172 -12.23 -18.70 -6.82
C ARG A 172 -13.34 -18.27 -7.76
N THR A 173 -14.21 -19.19 -8.11
CA THR A 173 -15.32 -18.96 -9.04
C THR A 173 -16.70 -19.18 -8.38
N ASP A 174 -16.74 -19.45 -7.09
CA ASP A 174 -17.91 -19.70 -6.25
C ASP A 174 -18.27 -18.52 -5.34
#